data_747813feeb8ef1eee03f606ebf1fbc99
#
_entry.id   747813feeb8ef1eee03f606ebf1fbc99
#
_cell.length_a   1.000
_cell.length_b   1.000
_cell.length_c   1.000
_cell.angle_alpha   90.00
_cell.angle_beta   90.00
_cell.angle_gamma   90.00
#
_symmetry.space_group_name_H-M   'P 1'
#
loop_
_entity.id
_entity.type
_entity.pdbx_description
1 polymer ?
#
loop_
_entity_poly.entity_id
_entity_poly.type
_entity_poly.pdbx_seq_one_letter_code
_entity_poly.pdbx_strand_id
1 'polypeptide(L)'
;MATNTQMDSEIGAGEINWLWAAIAGVFGTVAFGALQHATGGAGAIKAAFPALYGLGPSLAIGWAIHLFHGAVLGVIYAAIVSVGPLQKYSSRIGGGIVLGVLYGIVTTVALAWLLMPLWLGTVGFPKAPPLPNVSTNSLVGHLVYGIGLGVLYPVLSQRL
;
A
#
# COMPACT_ATOMS: atom_id res chain seq x y z
N MET A 1 -41.07 16.89 -15.85
CA MET A 1 -39.73 17.48 -16.01
C MET A 1 -38.99 17.46 -14.67
N ALA A 2 -38.88 16.28 -14.04
CA ALA A 2 -38.30 16.11 -12.69
C ALA A 2 -37.39 14.86 -12.55
N THR A 3 -36.83 14.35 -13.66
CA THR A 3 -36.10 13.08 -13.66
C THR A 3 -34.60 13.20 -13.82
N ASN A 4 -34.06 14.36 -14.23
CA ASN A 4 -32.62 14.49 -14.45
C ASN A 4 -31.82 14.85 -13.17
N THR A 5 -32.43 15.62 -12.25
CA THR A 5 -31.74 16.09 -11.04
C THR A 5 -31.51 14.98 -9.99
N GLN A 6 -32.32 13.92 -10.01
CA GLN A 6 -32.13 12.78 -9.11
C GLN A 6 -31.04 11.80 -9.62
N MET A 7 -30.91 11.62 -10.94
CA MET A 7 -29.85 10.78 -11.50
C MET A 7 -28.46 11.37 -11.32
N ASP A 8 -28.33 12.71 -11.37
CA ASP A 8 -27.04 13.38 -11.17
C ASP A 8 -26.56 13.32 -9.70
N SER A 9 -27.48 13.19 -8.73
CA SER A 9 -27.13 13.05 -7.33
C SER A 9 -26.73 11.62 -6.91
N GLU A 10 -27.12 10.61 -7.65
CA GLU A 10 -26.72 9.21 -7.39
C GLU A 10 -25.35 8.86 -7.99
N ILE A 11 -24.93 9.58 -9.05
CA ILE A 11 -23.61 9.38 -9.67
C ILE A 11 -22.48 9.99 -8.82
N GLY A 12 -22.77 11.00 -8.00
CA GLY A 12 -21.76 11.67 -7.16
C GLY A 12 -21.38 10.97 -5.84
N ALA A 13 -22.09 9.93 -5.44
CA ALA A 13 -21.94 9.34 -4.10
C ALA A 13 -21.02 8.11 -4.02
N GLY A 14 -20.17 7.85 -5.02
CA GLY A 14 -19.37 6.63 -5.03
C GLY A 14 -18.15 6.59 -5.94
N GLU A 15 -17.74 7.67 -6.56
CA GLU A 15 -16.54 7.63 -7.38
C GLU A 15 -15.29 7.48 -6.53
N ILE A 16 -14.55 6.38 -6.80
CA ILE A 16 -13.27 6.12 -6.16
C ILE A 16 -12.26 7.13 -6.74
N ASN A 17 -11.68 7.94 -5.88
CA ASN A 17 -10.62 8.84 -6.32
C ASN A 17 -9.28 8.09 -6.39
N TRP A 18 -9.04 7.45 -7.54
CA TRP A 18 -7.86 6.62 -7.80
C TRP A 18 -6.54 7.37 -7.64
N LEU A 19 -6.53 8.64 -8.06
CA LEU A 19 -5.33 9.47 -7.97
C LEU A 19 -4.95 9.72 -6.50
N TRP A 20 -5.91 10.10 -5.68
CA TRP A 20 -5.65 10.33 -4.26
C TRP A 20 -5.31 9.04 -3.51
N ALA A 21 -5.86 7.91 -3.93
CA ALA A 21 -5.47 6.60 -3.43
C ALA A 21 -4.00 6.28 -3.73
N ALA A 22 -3.56 6.50 -4.96
CA ALA A 22 -2.17 6.33 -5.37
C ALA A 22 -1.24 7.28 -4.60
N ILE A 23 -1.62 8.56 -4.45
CA ILE A 23 -0.85 9.56 -3.69
C ILE A 23 -0.74 9.15 -2.21
N ALA A 24 -1.85 8.76 -1.57
CA ALA A 24 -1.82 8.26 -0.19
C ALA A 24 -0.90 7.04 -0.05
N GLY A 25 -0.91 6.13 -1.03
CA GLY A 25 -0.02 4.97 -1.09
C GLY A 25 1.46 5.37 -1.19
N VAL A 26 1.79 6.35 -2.03
CA VAL A 26 3.16 6.88 -2.13
C VAL A 26 3.63 7.46 -0.79
N PHE A 27 2.81 8.31 -0.13
CA PHE A 27 3.18 8.87 1.18
C PHE A 27 3.36 7.80 2.26
N GLY A 28 2.44 6.82 2.33
CA GLY A 28 2.59 5.68 3.24
C GLY A 28 3.88 4.89 2.99
N THR A 29 4.25 4.73 1.72
CA THR A 29 5.49 4.05 1.32
C THR A 29 6.74 4.85 1.67
N VAL A 30 6.70 6.18 1.54
CA VAL A 30 7.81 7.05 2.01
C VAL A 30 8.04 6.85 3.50
N ALA A 31 6.97 6.85 4.31
CA ALA A 31 7.07 6.62 5.75
C ALA A 31 7.62 5.21 6.08
N PHE A 32 7.13 4.18 5.38
CA PHE A 32 7.66 2.83 5.51
C PHE A 32 9.14 2.77 5.13
N GLY A 33 9.54 3.30 3.98
CA GLY A 33 10.92 3.29 3.52
C GLY A 33 11.87 4.07 4.44
N ALA A 34 11.43 5.20 5.00
CA ALA A 34 12.17 5.95 6.01
C ALA A 34 12.41 5.10 7.26
N LEU A 35 11.38 4.38 7.73
CA LEU A 35 11.52 3.43 8.84
C LEU A 35 12.53 2.32 8.51
N GLN A 36 12.48 1.75 7.30
CA GLN A 36 13.45 0.76 6.84
C GLN A 36 14.89 1.28 6.92
N HIS A 37 15.13 2.52 6.50
CA HIS A 37 16.46 3.14 6.63
C HIS A 37 16.87 3.30 8.10
N ALA A 38 15.96 3.73 8.96
CA ALA A 38 16.24 3.93 10.39
C ALA A 38 16.50 2.63 11.16
N THR A 39 15.91 1.50 10.71
CA THR A 39 15.97 0.19 11.39
C THR A 39 16.93 -0.81 10.74
N GLY A 40 17.75 -0.37 9.78
CA GLY A 40 18.73 -1.23 9.09
C GLY A 40 18.13 -2.09 7.96
N GLY A 41 16.86 -1.92 7.62
CA GLY A 41 16.18 -2.66 6.55
C GLY A 41 16.38 -2.10 5.13
N ALA A 42 17.17 -1.04 4.96
CA ALA A 42 17.42 -0.39 3.66
C ALA A 42 18.02 -1.35 2.60
N GLY A 43 18.64 -2.45 3.03
CA GLY A 43 19.15 -3.49 2.14
C GLY A 43 18.06 -4.11 1.25
N ALA A 44 16.83 -4.24 1.74
CA ALA A 44 15.70 -4.73 0.94
C ALA A 44 15.37 -3.73 -0.19
N ILE A 45 15.32 -2.43 0.11
CA ILE A 45 15.07 -1.40 -0.90
C ILE A 45 16.18 -1.40 -1.94
N LYS A 46 17.46 -1.46 -1.52
CA LYS A 46 18.61 -1.38 -2.43
C LYS A 46 18.76 -2.63 -3.32
N ALA A 47 18.48 -3.82 -2.81
CA ALA A 47 18.84 -5.08 -3.48
C ALA A 47 17.61 -5.96 -3.80
N ALA A 48 16.72 -6.21 -2.84
CA ALA A 48 15.63 -7.15 -3.05
C ALA A 48 14.56 -6.61 -4.02
N PHE A 49 14.15 -5.33 -3.92
CA PHE A 49 13.17 -4.77 -4.85
C PHE A 49 13.66 -4.73 -6.31
N PRO A 50 14.88 -4.27 -6.64
CA PRO A 50 15.39 -4.40 -7.99
C PRO A 50 15.45 -5.85 -8.49
N ALA A 51 15.83 -6.80 -7.62
CA ALA A 51 15.93 -8.21 -7.97
C ALA A 51 14.58 -8.84 -8.35
N LEU A 52 13.44 -8.34 -7.83
CA LEU A 52 12.10 -8.79 -8.28
C LEU A 52 11.89 -8.62 -9.78
N TYR A 53 12.60 -7.70 -10.39
CA TYR A 53 12.53 -7.37 -11.83
C TYR A 53 13.79 -7.77 -12.60
N GLY A 54 14.64 -8.63 -12.02
CA GLY A 54 15.88 -9.06 -12.64
C GLY A 54 16.96 -7.97 -12.75
N LEU A 55 16.84 -6.89 -11.96
CA LEU A 55 17.75 -5.76 -11.97
C LEU A 55 18.81 -5.89 -10.87
N GLY A 56 20.00 -5.35 -11.14
CA GLY A 56 21.08 -5.27 -10.16
C GLY A 56 20.78 -4.30 -9.01
N PRO A 57 21.54 -4.40 -7.90
CA PRO A 57 21.35 -3.56 -6.73
C PRO A 57 21.50 -2.06 -7.05
N SER A 58 20.46 -1.27 -6.76
CA SER A 58 20.47 0.18 -6.93
C SER A 58 19.46 0.79 -5.96
N LEU A 59 19.91 1.74 -5.15
CA LEU A 59 19.02 2.40 -4.19
C LEU A 59 17.96 3.26 -4.90
N ALA A 60 18.33 3.96 -5.97
CA ALA A 60 17.41 4.78 -6.73
C ALA A 60 16.32 3.94 -7.42
N ILE A 61 16.70 2.84 -8.08
CA ILE A 61 15.75 1.90 -8.71
C ILE A 61 14.87 1.25 -7.63
N GLY A 62 15.46 0.83 -6.52
CA GLY A 62 14.73 0.23 -5.41
C GLY A 62 13.66 1.16 -4.82
N TRP A 63 13.98 2.43 -4.65
CA TRP A 63 13.00 3.44 -4.23
C TRP A 63 11.91 3.66 -5.28
N ALA A 64 12.26 3.76 -6.57
CA ALA A 64 11.28 3.90 -7.64
C ALA A 64 10.27 2.73 -7.64
N ILE A 65 10.77 1.50 -7.52
CA ILE A 65 9.93 0.29 -7.44
C ILE A 65 9.10 0.29 -6.15
N HIS A 66 9.69 0.66 -5.01
CA HIS A 66 8.97 0.70 -3.74
C HIS A 66 7.82 1.70 -3.76
N LEU A 67 8.04 2.91 -4.29
CA LEU A 67 7.01 3.93 -4.45
C LEU A 67 5.92 3.47 -5.45
N PHE A 68 6.31 2.84 -6.56
CA PHE A 68 5.36 2.27 -7.52
C PHE A 68 4.47 1.21 -6.86
N HIS A 69 5.06 0.26 -6.13
CA HIS A 69 4.30 -0.75 -5.38
C HIS A 69 3.35 -0.10 -4.38
N GLY A 70 3.82 0.92 -3.66
CA GLY A 70 2.99 1.66 -2.72
C GLY A 70 1.81 2.36 -3.38
N ALA A 71 2.00 2.97 -4.55
CA ALA A 71 0.91 3.57 -5.32
C ALA A 71 -0.12 2.52 -5.75
N VAL A 72 0.33 1.38 -6.29
CA VAL A 72 -0.56 0.28 -6.70
C VAL A 72 -1.34 -0.28 -5.51
N LEU A 73 -0.66 -0.52 -4.39
CA LEU A 73 -1.32 -1.02 -3.17
C LEU A 73 -2.29 0.01 -2.57
N GLY A 74 -2.03 1.31 -2.71
CA GLY A 74 -2.96 2.36 -2.34
C GLY A 74 -4.24 2.33 -3.18
N VAL A 75 -4.12 2.10 -4.49
CA VAL A 75 -5.26 1.91 -5.40
C VAL A 75 -6.05 0.66 -5.03
N ILE A 76 -5.38 -0.46 -4.75
CA ILE A 76 -6.03 -1.70 -4.31
C ILE A 76 -6.77 -1.49 -2.97
N TYR A 77 -6.15 -0.79 -2.01
CA TYR A 77 -6.81 -0.42 -0.77
C TYR A 77 -8.11 0.35 -1.03
N ALA A 78 -8.05 1.41 -1.86
CA ALA A 78 -9.23 2.21 -2.19
C ALA A 78 -10.33 1.36 -2.84
N ALA A 79 -9.98 0.46 -3.76
CA ALA A 79 -10.93 -0.47 -4.38
C ALA A 79 -11.64 -1.33 -3.33
N ILE A 80 -10.88 -1.90 -2.37
CA ILE A 80 -11.44 -2.76 -1.32
C ILE A 80 -12.36 -1.97 -0.39
N VAL A 81 -11.91 -0.79 0.09
CA VAL A 81 -12.66 -0.05 1.11
C VAL A 81 -13.84 0.75 0.55
N SER A 82 -13.94 0.85 -0.78
CA SER A 82 -15.08 1.51 -1.45
C SER A 82 -16.28 0.58 -1.65
N VAL A 83 -16.16 -0.71 -1.30
CA VAL A 83 -17.22 -1.69 -1.52
C VAL A 83 -18.11 -1.86 -0.28
N GLY A 84 -19.41 -1.75 -0.47
CA GLY A 84 -20.42 -2.08 0.53
C GLY A 84 -20.26 -1.30 1.86
N PRO A 85 -20.36 -1.99 3.01
CA PRO A 85 -20.32 -1.33 4.31
C PRO A 85 -18.96 -0.71 4.66
N LEU A 86 -17.86 -1.14 4.00
CA LEU A 86 -16.52 -0.64 4.29
C LEU A 86 -16.39 0.84 3.94
N GLN A 87 -17.08 1.32 2.91
CA GLN A 87 -17.08 2.71 2.48
C GLN A 87 -17.48 3.67 3.62
N LYS A 88 -18.46 3.29 4.43
CA LYS A 88 -18.90 4.09 5.59
C LYS A 88 -17.79 4.24 6.64
N TYR A 89 -16.95 3.22 6.80
CA TYR A 89 -15.83 3.27 7.74
C TYR A 89 -14.64 3.99 7.15
N SER A 90 -14.31 3.74 5.87
CA SER A 90 -13.16 4.36 5.18
C SER A 90 -13.31 5.87 4.99
N SER A 91 -14.52 6.41 5.00
CA SER A 91 -14.76 7.86 4.93
C SER A 91 -14.45 8.63 6.23
N ARG A 92 -14.15 7.91 7.32
CA ARG A 92 -13.83 8.50 8.64
C ARG A 92 -12.40 8.14 9.02
N ILE A 93 -11.63 9.08 9.56
CA ILE A 93 -10.22 8.84 9.94
C ILE A 93 -10.09 7.63 10.87
N GLY A 94 -10.90 7.52 11.93
CA GLY A 94 -10.83 6.40 12.86
C GLY A 94 -11.13 5.06 12.21
N GLY A 95 -12.17 4.97 11.38
CA GLY A 95 -12.48 3.77 10.60
C GLY A 95 -11.43 3.46 9.54
N GLY A 96 -10.92 4.49 8.86
CA GLY A 96 -9.82 4.37 7.91
C GLY A 96 -8.55 3.79 8.55
N ILE A 97 -8.18 4.24 9.75
CA ILE A 97 -7.02 3.69 10.49
C ILE A 97 -7.22 2.20 10.77
N VAL A 98 -8.40 1.78 11.25
CA VAL A 98 -8.68 0.36 11.51
C VAL A 98 -8.56 -0.46 10.23
N LEU A 99 -9.17 -0.01 9.14
CA LEU A 99 -9.08 -0.67 7.84
C LEU A 99 -7.64 -0.68 7.30
N GLY A 100 -6.90 0.40 7.49
CA GLY A 100 -5.49 0.51 7.12
C GLY A 100 -4.60 -0.45 7.90
N VAL A 101 -4.80 -0.59 9.21
CA VAL A 101 -4.10 -1.58 10.05
C VAL A 101 -4.37 -3.01 9.57
N LEU A 102 -5.64 -3.36 9.34
CA LEU A 102 -6.00 -4.67 8.81
C LEU A 102 -5.36 -4.93 7.44
N TYR A 103 -5.39 -3.94 6.56
CA TYR A 103 -4.73 -4.01 5.26
C TYR A 103 -3.22 -4.19 5.39
N GLY A 104 -2.57 -3.46 6.32
CA GLY A 104 -1.15 -3.60 6.63
C GLY A 104 -0.79 -5.00 7.09
N ILE A 105 -1.61 -5.63 7.94
CA ILE A 105 -1.41 -7.03 8.38
C ILE A 105 -1.54 -7.99 7.19
N VAL A 106 -2.61 -7.86 6.40
CA VAL A 106 -2.85 -8.72 5.23
C VAL A 106 -1.72 -8.61 4.22
N THR A 107 -1.28 -7.38 3.89
CA THR A 107 -0.17 -7.17 2.95
C THR A 107 1.18 -7.65 3.51
N THR A 108 1.40 -7.57 4.82
CA THR A 108 2.58 -8.19 5.44
C THR A 108 2.61 -9.69 5.18
N VAL A 109 1.53 -10.38 5.53
CA VAL A 109 1.46 -11.85 5.41
C VAL A 109 1.54 -12.26 3.94
N ALA A 110 0.67 -11.70 3.10
CA ALA A 110 0.56 -12.12 1.71
C ALA A 110 1.79 -11.71 0.86
N LEU A 111 2.26 -10.48 1.01
CA LEU A 111 3.31 -9.95 0.12
C LEU A 111 4.70 -10.13 0.72
N ALA A 112 4.94 -9.67 1.96
CA ALA A 112 6.29 -9.66 2.51
C ALA A 112 6.74 -11.03 3.03
N TRP A 113 5.83 -11.80 3.64
CA TRP A 113 6.18 -13.10 4.23
C TRP A 113 6.05 -14.27 3.27
N LEU A 114 5.16 -14.18 2.28
CA LEU A 114 4.90 -15.27 1.33
C LEU A 114 5.35 -14.95 -0.09
N LEU A 115 4.76 -13.92 -0.74
CA LEU A 115 4.99 -13.67 -2.16
C LEU A 115 6.42 -13.23 -2.45
N MET A 116 6.96 -12.29 -1.68
CA MET A 116 8.30 -11.74 -1.92
C MET A 116 9.41 -12.80 -1.82
N PRO A 117 9.50 -13.63 -0.76
CA PRO A 117 10.50 -14.68 -0.70
C PRO A 117 10.34 -15.73 -1.81
N LEU A 118 9.10 -16.11 -2.13
CA LEU A 118 8.83 -17.03 -3.23
C LEU A 118 9.34 -16.47 -4.56
N TRP A 119 9.01 -15.23 -4.86
CA TRP A 119 9.43 -14.57 -6.11
C TRP A 119 10.94 -14.39 -6.17
N LEU A 120 11.57 -13.90 -5.11
CA LEU A 120 13.02 -13.75 -5.04
C LEU A 120 13.76 -15.09 -5.23
N GLY A 121 13.23 -16.17 -4.65
CA GLY A 121 13.75 -17.51 -4.87
C GLY A 121 13.62 -17.94 -6.35
N THR A 122 12.47 -17.69 -6.96
CA THR A 122 12.19 -18.05 -8.37
C THR A 122 13.09 -17.29 -9.35
N VAL A 123 13.36 -16.01 -9.10
CA VAL A 123 14.29 -15.22 -9.94
C VAL A 123 15.77 -15.46 -9.62
N GLY A 124 16.07 -16.37 -8.69
CA GLY A 124 17.45 -16.74 -8.34
C GLY A 124 18.21 -15.68 -7.56
N PHE A 125 17.52 -14.86 -6.76
CA PHE A 125 18.19 -13.86 -5.92
C PHE A 125 19.05 -14.56 -4.85
N PRO A 126 20.39 -14.33 -4.80
CA PRO A 126 21.28 -15.12 -3.92
C PRO A 126 21.01 -14.97 -2.43
N LYS A 127 20.31 -13.90 -2.03
CA LYS A 127 19.92 -13.61 -0.66
C LYS A 127 18.41 -13.70 -0.47
N ALA A 128 17.73 -14.54 -1.25
CA ALA A 128 16.31 -14.79 -1.07
C ALA A 128 16.06 -15.30 0.36
N PRO A 129 15.14 -14.65 1.11
CA PRO A 129 14.84 -15.09 2.47
C PRO A 129 14.09 -16.43 2.45
N PRO A 130 14.06 -17.16 3.57
CA PRO A 130 13.28 -18.38 3.68
C PRO A 130 11.78 -18.11 3.52
N LEU A 131 11.04 -19.12 3.11
CA LEU A 131 9.58 -19.09 3.02
C LEU A 131 8.95 -19.88 4.18
N PRO A 132 8.09 -19.27 5.01
CA PRO A 132 7.74 -17.86 5.08
C PRO A 132 8.84 -16.97 5.68
N ASN A 133 8.94 -15.73 5.22
CA ASN A 133 9.88 -14.74 5.78
C ASN A 133 9.21 -13.93 6.91
N VAL A 134 9.00 -14.54 8.06
CA VAL A 134 8.38 -13.86 9.22
C VAL A 134 9.33 -12.80 9.78
N SER A 135 8.99 -11.54 9.62
CA SER A 135 9.82 -10.40 10.02
C SER A 135 8.99 -9.32 10.72
N THR A 136 9.37 -9.00 11.96
CA THR A 136 8.75 -7.91 12.73
C THR A 136 8.97 -6.56 12.04
N ASN A 137 10.14 -6.35 11.43
CA ASN A 137 10.44 -5.11 10.73
C ASN A 137 9.50 -4.90 9.53
N SER A 138 9.21 -5.96 8.75
CA SER A 138 8.23 -5.86 7.67
C SER A 138 6.81 -5.66 8.19
N LEU A 139 6.44 -6.27 9.31
CA LEU A 139 5.12 -6.05 9.93
C LEU A 139 4.95 -4.58 10.33
N VAL A 140 5.91 -4.03 11.10
CA VAL A 140 5.83 -2.63 11.54
C VAL A 140 5.82 -1.68 10.35
N GLY A 141 6.62 -1.93 9.31
CA GLY A 141 6.63 -1.13 8.10
C GLY A 141 5.28 -1.12 7.37
N HIS A 142 4.65 -2.28 7.20
CA HIS A 142 3.32 -2.35 6.55
C HIS A 142 2.21 -1.77 7.45
N LEU A 143 2.34 -1.84 8.77
CA LEU A 143 1.42 -1.14 9.67
C LEU A 143 1.54 0.38 9.53
N VAL A 144 2.76 0.91 9.47
CA VAL A 144 3.00 2.35 9.19
C VAL A 144 2.40 2.74 7.85
N TYR A 145 2.62 1.93 6.81
CA TYR A 145 2.03 2.12 5.49
C TYR A 145 0.50 2.13 5.55
N GLY A 146 -0.10 1.12 6.18
CA GLY A 146 -1.55 0.99 6.28
C GLY A 146 -2.21 2.10 7.10
N ILE A 147 -1.59 2.52 8.21
CA ILE A 147 -2.05 3.68 9.00
C ILE A 147 -1.98 4.95 8.14
N GLY A 148 -0.88 5.13 7.41
CA GLY A 148 -0.74 6.24 6.46
C GLY A 148 -1.87 6.29 5.44
N LEU A 149 -2.20 5.15 4.81
CA LEU A 149 -3.37 5.05 3.92
C LEU A 149 -4.67 5.40 4.63
N GLY A 150 -4.90 4.80 5.81
CA GLY A 150 -6.12 4.96 6.57
C GLY A 150 -6.38 6.39 7.04
N VAL A 151 -5.33 7.18 7.23
CA VAL A 151 -5.42 8.61 7.56
C VAL A 151 -5.53 9.47 6.29
N LEU A 152 -4.66 9.26 5.32
CA LEU A 152 -4.54 10.15 4.17
C LEU A 152 -5.66 9.96 3.14
N TYR A 153 -6.08 8.72 2.89
CA TYR A 153 -7.10 8.46 1.88
C TYR A 153 -8.42 9.19 2.17
N PRO A 154 -9.04 9.10 3.37
CA PRO A 154 -10.26 9.85 3.65
C PRO A 154 -10.06 11.37 3.63
N VAL A 155 -8.91 11.88 4.03
CA VAL A 155 -8.61 13.31 4.02
C VAL A 155 -8.47 13.85 2.59
N LEU A 156 -7.81 13.10 1.73
CA LEU A 156 -7.56 13.51 0.35
C LEU A 156 -8.79 13.31 -0.55
N SER A 157 -9.53 12.19 -0.37
CA SER A 157 -10.70 11.87 -1.18
C SER A 157 -11.90 12.77 -0.94
N GLN A 158 -11.97 13.46 0.21
CA GLN A 158 -13.05 14.41 0.53
C GLN A 158 -12.81 15.83 0.00
N ARG A 159 -11.65 16.11 -0.60
CA ARG A 159 -11.28 17.47 -1.07
C ARG A 159 -11.74 17.80 -2.49
N LEU A 160 -12.36 16.85 -3.16
CA LEU A 160 -12.98 16.99 -4.49
C LEU A 160 -14.39 16.46 -4.48
#